data_6b0a17f588e8b49fda790c8b7a509cae
#
_entry.id   6b0a17f588e8b49fda790c8b7a509cae
#
_cell.length_a   1.000
_cell.length_b   1.000
_cell.length_c   1.000
_cell.angle_alpha   90.00
_cell.angle_beta   90.00
_cell.angle_gamma   90.00
#
_symmetry.space_group_name_H-M   'P 1'
#
loop_
_entity.id
_entity.type
_entity.pdbx_description
1 polymer ?
#
loop_
_entity_poly.entity_id
_entity_poly.type
_entity_poly.pdbx_seq_one_letter_code
_entity_poly.pdbx_strand_id
1 'polypeptide(L)'
;MTTQVLDSSAVWGVLLTLAAFGLGVLINKRTGKAIFNPLLLGTAFVIVVLSVLKIPYDTYAASASPISYLLLPATVSLAVPLYEKWDLLCKNLVAIVAGVLAGVMASLFSVLALALLLDLNHEQYITLLPKSVTTAISMDVSRELGGIATLTGAIVILTGIVGALAAETVCKVFRITNPIAKGIGIGTASHAVGTSKALEIGEVEGAMSGLSVAVAGIMTAVLCPLFSELIH
;
A
#
# COMPACT_ATOMS: atom_id res chain seq x y z
N MET A 1 -28.25 0.42 -23.87
CA MET A 1 -29.23 0.79 -22.83
C MET A 1 -28.70 0.54 -21.40
N THR A 2 -28.06 -0.59 -21.15
CA THR A 2 -27.41 -0.88 -19.83
C THR A 2 -26.24 0.04 -19.49
N THR A 3 -25.40 0.43 -20.43
CA THR A 3 -24.27 1.35 -20.22
C THR A 3 -24.70 2.77 -19.89
N GLN A 4 -25.77 3.29 -20.51
CA GLN A 4 -26.27 4.64 -20.25
C GLN A 4 -26.87 4.82 -18.84
N VAL A 5 -27.47 3.77 -18.28
CA VAL A 5 -27.99 3.80 -16.89
C VAL A 5 -26.85 3.73 -15.88
N LEU A 6 -25.75 3.04 -16.22
CA LEU A 6 -24.55 2.97 -15.38
C LEU A 6 -23.75 4.30 -15.40
N ASP A 7 -23.71 4.99 -16.54
CA ASP A 7 -23.07 6.31 -16.67
C ASP A 7 -23.77 7.42 -15.87
N SER A 8 -25.06 7.25 -15.59
CA SER A 8 -25.88 8.27 -14.90
C SER A 8 -25.99 8.09 -13.38
N SER A 9 -25.60 6.95 -12.82
CA SER A 9 -25.74 6.73 -11.37
C SER A 9 -24.38 6.70 -10.66
N ALA A 10 -24.11 7.77 -9.91
CA ALA A 10 -22.89 7.92 -9.09
C ALA A 10 -22.77 6.94 -7.90
N VAL A 11 -23.60 5.91 -7.82
CA VAL A 11 -23.72 5.06 -6.61
C VAL A 11 -23.39 3.59 -6.88
N TRP A 12 -23.53 3.09 -8.13
CA TRP A 12 -23.33 1.66 -8.39
C TRP A 12 -21.89 1.17 -8.14
N GLY A 13 -20.88 2.00 -8.46
CA GLY A 13 -19.48 1.68 -8.21
C GLY A 13 -19.17 1.60 -6.70
N VAL A 14 -19.79 2.47 -5.91
CA VAL A 14 -19.72 2.41 -4.45
C VAL A 14 -20.33 1.11 -3.93
N LEU A 15 -21.55 0.78 -4.39
CA LEU A 15 -22.24 -0.44 -3.97
C LEU A 15 -21.49 -1.69 -4.39
N LEU A 16 -20.96 -1.73 -5.62
CA LEU A 16 -20.15 -2.85 -6.10
C LEU A 16 -18.91 -3.03 -5.24
N THR A 17 -18.19 -1.94 -4.91
CA THR A 17 -16.99 -1.99 -4.08
C THR A 17 -17.30 -2.50 -2.67
N LEU A 18 -18.35 -1.96 -2.03
CA LEU A 18 -18.76 -2.38 -0.70
C LEU A 18 -19.24 -3.84 -0.66
N ALA A 19 -20.02 -4.25 -1.66
CA ALA A 19 -20.48 -5.65 -1.79
C ALA A 19 -19.30 -6.60 -1.99
N ALA A 20 -18.36 -6.26 -2.88
CA ALA A 20 -17.15 -7.04 -3.14
C ALA A 20 -16.28 -7.20 -1.90
N PHE A 21 -16.06 -6.10 -1.17
CA PHE A 21 -15.30 -6.12 0.08
C PHE A 21 -16.03 -6.91 1.17
N GLY A 22 -17.35 -6.72 1.30
CA GLY A 22 -18.19 -7.47 2.25
C GLY A 22 -18.15 -8.98 2.00
N LEU A 23 -18.22 -9.41 0.74
CA LEU A 23 -18.04 -10.82 0.36
C LEU A 23 -16.64 -11.32 0.73
N GLY A 24 -15.60 -10.53 0.49
CA GLY A 24 -14.23 -10.84 0.91
C GLY A 24 -14.13 -11.05 2.43
N VAL A 25 -14.74 -10.17 3.22
CA VAL A 25 -14.79 -10.30 4.69
C VAL A 25 -15.52 -11.56 5.13
N LEU A 26 -16.65 -11.90 4.51
CA LEU A 26 -17.40 -13.12 4.82
C LEU A 26 -16.58 -14.37 4.52
N ILE A 27 -15.89 -14.42 3.39
CA ILE A 27 -15.03 -15.55 3.03
C ILE A 27 -13.85 -15.66 3.98
N ASN A 28 -13.20 -14.55 4.31
CA ASN A 28 -12.08 -14.52 5.26
C ASN A 28 -12.50 -15.03 6.64
N LYS A 29 -13.63 -14.55 7.18
CA LYS A 29 -14.17 -15.00 8.48
C LYS A 29 -14.48 -16.50 8.50
N ARG A 30 -14.93 -17.08 7.38
CA ARG A 30 -15.23 -18.52 7.30
C ARG A 30 -14.00 -19.39 7.14
N THR A 31 -12.98 -18.90 6.46
CA THR A 31 -11.78 -19.68 6.11
C THR A 31 -10.64 -19.51 7.12
N GLY A 32 -10.53 -18.33 7.75
CA GLY A 32 -9.46 -17.98 8.69
C GLY A 32 -8.05 -17.95 8.07
N LYS A 33 -7.95 -18.07 6.74
CA LYS A 33 -6.65 -18.12 6.05
C LYS A 33 -6.25 -16.75 5.53
N ALA A 34 -5.02 -16.34 5.76
CA ALA A 34 -4.47 -15.05 5.32
C ALA A 34 -4.57 -14.83 3.79
N ILE A 35 -4.49 -15.91 3.00
CA ILE A 35 -4.61 -15.83 1.53
C ILE A 35 -5.98 -15.30 1.06
N PHE A 36 -7.02 -15.48 1.87
CA PHE A 36 -8.36 -14.94 1.62
C PHE A 36 -8.53 -13.53 2.22
N ASN A 37 -7.49 -12.68 2.08
CA ASN A 37 -7.55 -11.28 2.49
C ASN A 37 -8.74 -10.58 1.82
N PRO A 38 -9.60 -9.88 2.58
CA PRO A 38 -10.79 -9.20 2.05
C PRO A 38 -10.48 -8.20 0.94
N LEU A 39 -9.35 -7.48 1.03
CA LEU A 39 -8.93 -6.53 0.02
C LEU A 39 -8.59 -7.23 -1.30
N LEU A 40 -7.81 -8.32 -1.23
CA LEU A 40 -7.44 -9.11 -2.40
C LEU A 40 -8.68 -9.70 -3.08
N LEU A 41 -9.57 -10.33 -2.31
CA LEU A 41 -10.80 -10.93 -2.84
C LEU A 41 -11.74 -9.88 -3.41
N GLY A 42 -11.91 -8.76 -2.71
CA GLY A 42 -12.74 -7.65 -3.17
C GLY A 42 -12.24 -7.07 -4.49
N THR A 43 -10.94 -6.81 -4.59
CA THR A 43 -10.32 -6.32 -5.83
C THR A 43 -10.48 -7.31 -6.98
N ALA A 44 -10.18 -8.60 -6.74
CA ALA A 44 -10.35 -9.64 -7.76
C ALA A 44 -11.81 -9.75 -8.22
N PHE A 45 -12.76 -9.68 -7.30
CA PHE A 45 -14.19 -9.72 -7.62
C PHE A 45 -14.61 -8.53 -8.50
N VAL A 46 -14.20 -7.31 -8.15
CA VAL A 46 -14.47 -6.11 -8.96
C VAL A 46 -13.89 -6.28 -10.37
N ILE A 47 -12.62 -6.70 -10.49
CA ILE A 47 -11.97 -6.93 -11.79
C ILE A 47 -12.77 -7.93 -12.63
N VAL A 48 -13.19 -9.05 -12.04
CA VAL A 48 -13.98 -10.06 -12.75
C VAL A 48 -15.32 -9.48 -13.23
N VAL A 49 -16.04 -8.75 -12.37
CA VAL A 49 -17.32 -8.14 -12.72
C VAL A 49 -17.16 -7.14 -13.88
N LEU A 50 -16.18 -6.24 -13.78
CA LEU A 50 -15.92 -5.25 -14.83
C LEU A 50 -15.55 -5.93 -16.16
N SER A 51 -14.72 -6.98 -16.11
CA SER A 51 -14.29 -7.72 -17.30
C SER A 51 -15.43 -8.48 -17.96
N VAL A 52 -16.25 -9.17 -17.19
CA VAL A 52 -17.41 -9.96 -17.70
C VAL A 52 -18.48 -9.03 -18.27
N LEU A 53 -18.76 -7.92 -17.60
CA LEU A 53 -19.75 -6.94 -18.06
C LEU A 53 -19.20 -5.97 -19.11
N LYS A 54 -17.89 -6.06 -19.42
CA LYS A 54 -17.18 -5.17 -20.36
C LYS A 54 -17.36 -3.68 -20.01
N ILE A 55 -17.35 -3.36 -18.72
CA ILE A 55 -17.47 -2.00 -18.23
C ILE A 55 -16.07 -1.36 -18.24
N PRO A 56 -15.88 -0.19 -18.88
CA PRO A 56 -14.63 0.55 -18.84
C PRO A 56 -14.26 0.94 -17.39
N TYR A 57 -12.97 0.87 -17.06
CA TYR A 57 -12.48 1.26 -15.74
C TYR A 57 -12.85 2.70 -15.37
N ASP A 58 -12.78 3.62 -16.33
CA ASP A 58 -13.10 5.04 -16.10
C ASP A 58 -14.56 5.25 -15.66
N THR A 59 -15.50 4.50 -16.22
CA THR A 59 -16.90 4.53 -15.79
C THR A 59 -17.06 4.03 -14.35
N TYR A 60 -16.36 2.95 -13.98
CA TYR A 60 -16.35 2.47 -12.61
C TYR A 60 -15.69 3.48 -11.65
N ALA A 61 -14.52 4.01 -12.02
CA ALA A 61 -13.78 4.97 -11.20
C ALA A 61 -14.59 6.25 -10.93
N ALA A 62 -15.30 6.76 -11.94
CA ALA A 62 -16.18 7.91 -11.78
C ALA A 62 -17.33 7.62 -10.78
N SER A 63 -17.98 6.46 -10.88
CA SER A 63 -19.07 6.07 -9.98
C SER A 63 -18.61 5.68 -8.58
N ALA A 64 -17.35 5.24 -8.41
CA ALA A 64 -16.73 4.92 -7.13
C ALA A 64 -16.02 6.12 -6.46
N SER A 65 -15.98 7.29 -7.13
CA SER A 65 -15.30 8.50 -6.64
C SER A 65 -15.69 8.92 -5.22
N PRO A 66 -16.94 8.75 -4.71
CA PRO A 66 -17.27 9.08 -3.34
C PRO A 66 -16.44 8.30 -2.30
N ILE A 67 -16.02 7.06 -2.62
CA ILE A 67 -15.11 6.29 -1.75
C ILE A 67 -13.71 6.93 -1.75
N SER A 68 -13.26 7.43 -2.90
CA SER A 68 -11.96 8.09 -3.02
C SER A 68 -11.86 9.36 -2.17
N TYR A 69 -12.98 10.10 -1.99
CA TYR A 69 -13.01 11.25 -1.08
C TYR A 69 -12.79 10.86 0.39
N LEU A 70 -13.10 9.62 0.78
CA LEU A 70 -12.85 9.14 2.14
C LEU A 70 -11.38 8.78 2.38
N LEU A 71 -10.56 8.73 1.34
CA LEU A 71 -9.13 8.39 1.47
C LEU A 71 -8.39 9.40 2.34
N LEU A 72 -8.65 10.70 2.15
CA LEU A 72 -8.00 11.75 2.93
C LEU A 72 -8.36 11.68 4.43
N PRO A 73 -9.65 11.68 4.84
CA PRO A 73 -10.00 11.53 6.25
C PRO A 73 -9.57 10.18 6.83
N ALA A 74 -9.59 9.09 6.07
CA ALA A 74 -9.07 7.80 6.52
C ALA A 74 -7.56 7.87 6.81
N THR A 75 -6.80 8.52 5.94
CA THR A 75 -5.35 8.71 6.14
C THR A 75 -5.07 9.59 7.36
N VAL A 76 -5.83 10.67 7.55
CA VAL A 76 -5.72 11.54 8.74
C VAL A 76 -6.06 10.78 10.02
N SER A 77 -7.04 9.88 9.98
CA SER A 77 -7.43 9.05 11.13
C SER A 77 -6.29 8.16 11.63
N LEU A 78 -5.32 7.80 10.78
CA LEU A 78 -4.13 7.05 11.21
C LEU A 78 -3.22 7.85 12.13
N ALA A 79 -3.38 9.18 12.21
CA ALA A 79 -2.67 10.01 13.17
C ALA A 79 -3.17 9.84 14.62
N VAL A 80 -4.39 9.35 14.82
CA VAL A 80 -4.98 9.16 16.16
C VAL A 80 -4.16 8.16 16.98
N PRO A 81 -3.95 6.90 16.55
CA PRO A 81 -3.10 5.96 17.27
C PRO A 81 -1.66 6.47 17.47
N LEU A 82 -1.15 7.26 16.53
CA LEU A 82 0.16 7.88 16.64
C LEU A 82 0.21 8.89 17.78
N TYR A 83 -0.80 9.75 17.89
CA TYR A 83 -0.91 10.73 18.97
C TYR A 83 -1.05 10.06 20.35
N GLU A 84 -1.86 9.00 20.44
CA GLU A 84 -2.04 8.23 21.68
C GLU A 84 -0.75 7.57 22.17
N LYS A 85 0.17 7.24 21.27
CA LYS A 85 1.49 6.63 21.59
C LYS A 85 2.65 7.62 21.48
N TRP A 86 2.37 8.95 21.58
CA TRP A 86 3.37 10.01 21.41
C TRP A 86 4.62 9.87 22.29
N ASP A 87 4.44 9.54 23.58
CA ASP A 87 5.53 9.34 24.50
C ASP A 87 6.45 8.17 24.10
N LEU A 88 5.84 7.10 23.59
CA LEU A 88 6.58 5.94 23.10
C LEU A 88 7.39 6.28 21.86
N LEU A 89 6.82 7.10 20.99
CA LEU A 89 7.45 7.60 19.78
C LEU A 89 8.67 8.45 20.12
N CYS A 90 8.51 9.45 20.99
CA CYS A 90 9.61 10.33 21.38
C CYS A 90 10.77 9.57 22.03
N LYS A 91 10.47 8.57 22.87
CA LYS A 91 11.49 7.72 23.50
C LYS A 91 12.28 6.85 22.52
N ASN A 92 11.69 6.52 21.38
CA ASN A 92 12.27 5.60 20.39
C ASN A 92 12.58 6.27 19.03
N LEU A 93 12.56 7.59 18.96
CA LEU A 93 12.64 8.34 17.70
C LEU A 93 13.85 7.93 16.85
N VAL A 94 15.03 7.84 17.46
CA VAL A 94 16.26 7.45 16.75
C VAL A 94 16.16 6.04 16.17
N ALA A 95 15.63 5.08 16.94
CA ALA A 95 15.45 3.72 16.48
C ALA A 95 14.40 3.64 15.35
N ILE A 96 13.34 4.44 15.42
CA ILE A 96 12.30 4.51 14.40
C ILE A 96 12.89 5.07 13.09
N VAL A 97 13.53 6.23 13.15
CA VAL A 97 14.13 6.88 11.98
C VAL A 97 15.19 5.98 11.34
N ALA A 98 16.08 5.40 12.14
CA ALA A 98 17.11 4.47 11.64
C ALA A 98 16.49 3.21 11.03
N GLY A 99 15.45 2.64 11.66
CA GLY A 99 14.74 1.46 11.15
C GLY A 99 14.01 1.73 9.84
N VAL A 100 13.33 2.89 9.73
CA VAL A 100 12.66 3.30 8.49
C VAL A 100 13.68 3.56 7.39
N LEU A 101 14.78 4.27 7.70
CA LEU A 101 15.84 4.51 6.73
C LEU A 101 16.43 3.20 6.20
N ALA A 102 16.74 2.26 7.11
CA ALA A 102 17.24 0.95 6.71
C ALA A 102 16.25 0.20 5.81
N GLY A 103 14.95 0.25 6.11
CA GLY A 103 13.90 -0.36 5.30
C GLY A 103 13.75 0.30 3.93
N VAL A 104 13.77 1.63 3.85
CA VAL A 104 13.73 2.37 2.57
C VAL A 104 14.96 2.03 1.73
N MET A 105 16.16 2.07 2.32
CA MET A 105 17.39 1.71 1.62
C MET A 105 17.35 0.26 1.12
N ALA A 106 16.90 -0.68 1.95
CA ALA A 106 16.73 -2.07 1.54
C ALA A 106 15.75 -2.21 0.37
N SER A 107 14.65 -1.44 0.37
CA SER A 107 13.70 -1.41 -0.76
C SER A 107 14.36 -0.89 -2.03
N LEU A 108 15.01 0.26 -1.98
CA LEU A 108 15.66 0.90 -3.13
C LEU A 108 16.77 0.01 -3.71
N PHE A 109 17.65 -0.53 -2.84
CA PHE A 109 18.70 -1.47 -3.29
C PHE A 109 18.15 -2.78 -3.83
N SER A 110 17.05 -3.30 -3.28
CA SER A 110 16.44 -4.52 -3.82
C SER A 110 15.86 -4.29 -5.22
N VAL A 111 15.26 -3.13 -5.47
CA VAL A 111 14.76 -2.76 -6.80
C VAL A 111 15.93 -2.57 -7.76
N LEU A 112 16.99 -1.87 -7.35
CA LEU A 112 18.20 -1.68 -8.15
C LEU A 112 18.82 -3.04 -8.52
N ALA A 113 18.99 -3.92 -7.54
CA ALA A 113 19.57 -5.25 -7.78
C ALA A 113 18.73 -6.08 -8.75
N LEU A 114 17.38 -6.05 -8.59
CA LEU A 114 16.47 -6.74 -9.52
C LEU A 114 16.50 -6.13 -10.91
N ALA A 115 16.57 -4.80 -11.01
CA ALA A 115 16.65 -4.10 -12.29
C ALA A 115 17.92 -4.49 -13.07
N LEU A 116 19.07 -4.55 -12.38
CA LEU A 116 20.33 -5.01 -12.97
C LEU A 116 20.31 -6.50 -13.32
N LEU A 117 19.67 -7.34 -12.49
CA LEU A 117 19.59 -8.78 -12.74
C LEU A 117 18.68 -9.12 -13.92
N LEU A 118 17.59 -8.38 -14.09
CA LEU A 118 16.56 -8.61 -15.10
C LEU A 118 16.74 -7.74 -16.35
N ASP A 119 17.82 -6.95 -16.39
CA ASP A 119 18.14 -6.02 -17.48
C ASP A 119 16.97 -5.08 -17.81
N LEU A 120 16.37 -4.48 -16.75
CA LEU A 120 15.27 -3.56 -16.92
C LEU A 120 15.76 -2.23 -17.49
N ASN A 121 14.99 -1.67 -18.41
CA ASN A 121 15.29 -0.33 -18.91
C ASN A 121 14.99 0.76 -17.85
N HIS A 122 15.50 1.96 -18.09
CA HIS A 122 15.37 3.10 -17.18
C HIS A 122 13.91 3.38 -16.75
N GLU A 123 12.97 3.41 -17.70
CA GLU A 123 11.55 3.68 -17.43
C GLU A 123 10.94 2.61 -16.51
N GLN A 124 11.25 1.32 -16.74
CA GLN A 124 10.78 0.21 -15.90
C GLN A 124 11.38 0.29 -14.49
N TYR A 125 12.67 0.60 -14.39
CA TYR A 125 13.36 0.78 -13.12
C TYR A 125 12.73 1.90 -12.29
N ILE A 126 12.55 3.08 -12.88
CA ILE A 126 11.89 4.23 -12.24
C ILE A 126 10.47 3.90 -11.79
N THR A 127 9.72 3.16 -12.61
CA THR A 127 8.36 2.71 -12.31
C THR A 127 8.31 1.86 -11.04
N LEU A 128 9.33 1.03 -10.79
CA LEU A 128 9.40 0.13 -9.64
C LEU A 128 10.00 0.77 -8.39
N LEU A 129 10.81 1.80 -8.55
CA LEU A 129 11.65 2.36 -7.49
C LEU A 129 10.85 2.79 -6.25
N PRO A 130 9.74 3.57 -6.35
CA PRO A 130 8.97 4.02 -5.20
C PRO A 130 7.90 3.02 -4.73
N LYS A 131 8.02 1.71 -4.99
CA LYS A 131 6.96 0.70 -4.77
C LYS A 131 6.48 0.53 -3.33
N SER A 132 7.24 0.95 -2.33
CA SER A 132 6.99 0.63 -0.91
C SER A 132 6.34 1.77 -0.12
N VAL A 133 5.98 2.88 -0.75
CA VAL A 133 5.28 4.00 -0.10
C VAL A 133 3.84 4.12 -0.57
N THR A 134 3.10 5.13 -0.13
CA THR A 134 1.69 5.29 -0.49
C THR A 134 1.51 5.47 -2.00
N THR A 135 0.40 4.97 -2.55
CA THR A 135 0.11 5.03 -3.98
C THR A 135 0.24 6.44 -4.55
N ALA A 136 -0.28 7.44 -3.85
CA ALA A 136 -0.21 8.84 -4.28
C ALA A 136 1.24 9.32 -4.42
N ILE A 137 2.05 9.17 -3.35
CA ILE A 137 3.46 9.58 -3.36
C ILE A 137 4.24 8.80 -4.43
N SER A 138 4.02 7.50 -4.52
CA SER A 138 4.71 6.66 -5.50
C SER A 138 4.42 7.06 -6.94
N MET A 139 3.15 7.32 -7.26
CA MET A 139 2.75 7.74 -8.61
C MET A 139 3.32 9.10 -8.98
N ASP A 140 3.36 10.04 -8.04
CA ASP A 140 3.90 11.39 -8.29
C ASP A 140 5.42 11.32 -8.47
N VAL A 141 6.14 10.64 -7.58
CA VAL A 141 7.60 10.42 -7.72
C VAL A 141 7.94 9.70 -9.03
N SER A 142 7.21 8.64 -9.38
CA SER A 142 7.42 7.92 -10.63
C SER A 142 7.20 8.83 -11.86
N ARG A 143 6.14 9.64 -11.84
CA ARG A 143 5.82 10.58 -12.93
C ARG A 143 6.89 11.64 -13.10
N GLU A 144 7.37 12.22 -12.00
CA GLU A 144 8.41 13.26 -12.02
C GLU A 144 9.74 12.72 -12.56
N LEU A 145 10.05 11.46 -12.30
CA LEU A 145 11.29 10.82 -12.74
C LEU A 145 11.19 10.15 -14.13
N GLY A 146 10.01 10.19 -14.79
CA GLY A 146 9.82 9.64 -16.12
C GLY A 146 9.36 8.19 -16.19
N GLY A 147 8.83 7.63 -15.08
CA GLY A 147 8.23 6.30 -15.04
C GLY A 147 6.74 6.27 -15.40
N ILE A 148 6.18 5.07 -15.49
CA ILE A 148 4.77 4.82 -15.81
C ILE A 148 3.94 4.86 -14.52
N ALA A 149 3.41 6.04 -14.14
CA ALA A 149 2.71 6.26 -12.87
C ALA A 149 1.54 5.28 -12.62
N THR A 150 0.75 4.94 -13.63
CA THR A 150 -0.36 3.97 -13.50
C THR A 150 0.13 2.57 -13.15
N LEU A 151 1.22 2.14 -13.74
CA LEU A 151 1.86 0.86 -13.43
C LEU A 151 2.48 0.88 -12.04
N THR A 152 3.12 1.99 -11.65
CA THR A 152 3.61 2.20 -10.27
C THR A 152 2.48 2.01 -9.27
N GLY A 153 1.32 2.63 -9.49
CA GLY A 153 0.16 2.49 -8.61
C GLY A 153 -0.29 1.03 -8.44
N ALA A 154 -0.35 0.27 -9.53
CA ALA A 154 -0.69 -1.16 -9.48
C ALA A 154 0.33 -1.97 -8.68
N ILE A 155 1.63 -1.72 -8.89
CA ILE A 155 2.73 -2.40 -8.19
C ILE A 155 2.71 -2.08 -6.69
N VAL A 156 2.44 -0.84 -6.32
CA VAL A 156 2.29 -0.41 -4.92
C VAL A 156 1.17 -1.20 -4.23
N ILE A 157 0.00 -1.32 -4.87
CA ILE A 157 -1.13 -2.07 -4.32
C ILE A 157 -0.73 -3.54 -4.12
N LEU A 158 -0.11 -4.17 -5.12
CA LEU A 158 0.37 -5.55 -5.02
C LEU A 158 1.41 -5.71 -3.90
N THR A 159 2.37 -4.78 -3.80
CA THR A 159 3.38 -4.77 -2.73
C THR A 159 2.72 -4.70 -1.35
N GLY A 160 1.73 -3.82 -1.19
CA GLY A 160 0.97 -3.69 0.05
C GLY A 160 0.23 -4.97 0.44
N ILE A 161 -0.47 -5.59 -0.51
CA ILE A 161 -1.21 -6.84 -0.28
C ILE A 161 -0.25 -7.97 0.09
N VAL A 162 0.82 -8.18 -0.68
CA VAL A 162 1.82 -9.24 -0.42
C VAL A 162 2.47 -9.01 0.93
N GLY A 163 2.85 -7.77 1.25
CA GLY A 163 3.45 -7.46 2.53
C GLY A 163 2.52 -7.65 3.72
N ALA A 164 1.25 -7.26 3.61
CA ALA A 164 0.25 -7.51 4.65
C ALA A 164 0.03 -9.01 4.89
N LEU A 165 0.00 -9.82 3.83
CA LEU A 165 -0.13 -11.27 3.92
C LEU A 165 1.11 -11.93 4.56
N ALA A 166 2.30 -11.44 4.22
CA ALA A 166 3.58 -11.98 4.68
C ALA A 166 3.94 -11.51 6.11
N ALA A 167 3.38 -10.38 6.58
CA ALA A 167 3.80 -9.68 7.79
C ALA A 167 3.97 -10.59 9.01
N GLU A 168 2.94 -11.34 9.38
CA GLU A 168 3.01 -12.22 10.55
C GLU A 168 4.00 -13.38 10.35
N THR A 169 4.02 -13.95 9.14
CA THR A 169 4.92 -15.06 8.81
C THR A 169 6.38 -14.62 8.89
N VAL A 170 6.71 -13.46 8.32
CA VAL A 170 8.04 -12.88 8.38
C VAL A 170 8.44 -12.59 9.82
N CYS A 171 7.56 -11.94 10.59
CA CYS A 171 7.83 -11.68 12.01
C CYS A 171 8.08 -12.97 12.82
N LYS A 172 7.34 -14.04 12.54
CA LYS A 172 7.52 -15.34 13.20
C LYS A 172 8.83 -16.02 12.79
N VAL A 173 9.13 -16.08 11.49
CA VAL A 173 10.35 -16.71 10.95
C VAL A 173 11.61 -16.04 11.48
N PHE A 174 11.64 -14.71 11.46
CA PHE A 174 12.79 -13.92 11.93
C PHE A 174 12.75 -13.62 13.44
N ARG A 175 11.78 -14.19 14.17
CA ARG A 175 11.61 -14.03 15.63
C ARG A 175 11.56 -12.55 16.05
N ILE A 176 10.92 -11.71 15.26
CA ILE A 176 10.69 -10.30 15.59
C ILE A 176 9.54 -10.23 16.59
N THR A 177 9.85 -10.06 17.87
CA THR A 177 8.86 -10.03 18.95
C THR A 177 8.51 -8.62 19.40
N ASN A 178 9.43 -7.66 19.24
CA ASN A 178 9.23 -6.27 19.68
C ASN A 178 8.13 -5.59 18.85
N PRO A 179 7.07 -5.05 19.48
CA PRO A 179 5.95 -4.41 18.79
C PRO A 179 6.35 -3.21 17.93
N ILE A 180 7.32 -2.39 18.42
CA ILE A 180 7.83 -1.23 17.69
C ILE A 180 8.51 -1.69 16.40
N ALA A 181 9.39 -2.70 16.49
CA ALA A 181 10.11 -3.22 15.32
C ALA A 181 9.16 -3.86 14.30
N LYS A 182 8.12 -4.58 14.76
CA LYS A 182 7.07 -5.11 13.87
C LYS A 182 6.36 -4.00 13.12
N GLY A 183 5.90 -2.97 13.85
CA GLY A 183 5.20 -1.83 13.26
C GLY A 183 6.06 -1.12 12.22
N ILE A 184 7.31 -0.80 12.56
CA ILE A 184 8.25 -0.14 11.64
C ILE A 184 8.45 -0.99 10.37
N GLY A 185 8.74 -2.27 10.52
CA GLY A 185 8.97 -3.16 9.39
C GLY A 185 7.77 -3.30 8.48
N ILE A 186 6.57 -3.47 9.05
CA ILE A 186 5.32 -3.60 8.29
C ILE A 186 4.99 -2.31 7.56
N GLY A 187 5.06 -1.16 8.25
CA GLY A 187 4.73 0.14 7.66
C GLY A 187 5.68 0.53 6.53
N THR A 188 6.97 0.32 6.72
CA THR A 188 8.00 0.66 5.73
C THR A 188 7.95 -0.26 4.50
N ALA A 189 7.59 -1.54 4.67
CA ALA A 189 7.52 -2.49 3.56
C ALA A 189 6.18 -2.44 2.79
N SER A 190 5.05 -2.14 3.49
CA SER A 190 3.70 -2.40 2.97
C SER A 190 2.75 -1.22 3.11
N HIS A 191 3.28 -0.05 3.45
CA HIS A 191 2.57 1.24 3.53
C HIS A 191 1.20 1.14 4.26
N ALA A 192 0.16 1.86 3.79
CA ALA A 192 -1.14 1.92 4.44
C ALA A 192 -1.85 0.55 4.53
N VAL A 193 -1.69 -0.32 3.53
CA VAL A 193 -2.28 -1.67 3.55
C VAL A 193 -1.65 -2.52 4.67
N GLY A 194 -0.32 -2.44 4.83
CA GLY A 194 0.38 -3.06 5.95
C GLY A 194 -0.03 -2.48 7.30
N THR A 195 -0.29 -1.17 7.36
CA THR A 195 -0.73 -0.50 8.60
C THR A 195 -2.07 -1.04 9.08
N SER A 196 -3.02 -1.29 8.18
CA SER A 196 -4.27 -1.95 8.54
C SER A 196 -4.03 -3.33 9.18
N LYS A 197 -3.08 -4.10 8.63
CA LYS A 197 -2.67 -5.37 9.22
C LYS A 197 -1.96 -5.21 10.55
N ALA A 198 -1.11 -4.19 10.69
CA ALA A 198 -0.41 -3.90 11.94
C ALA A 198 -1.38 -3.54 13.08
N LEU A 199 -2.47 -2.80 12.78
CA LEU A 199 -3.55 -2.49 13.72
C LEU A 199 -4.30 -3.76 14.20
N GLU A 200 -4.45 -4.76 13.34
CA GLU A 200 -5.02 -6.05 13.73
C GLU A 200 -4.10 -6.82 14.68
N ILE A 201 -2.79 -6.66 14.57
CA ILE A 201 -1.78 -7.31 15.44
C ILE A 201 -1.73 -6.62 16.79
N GLY A 202 -1.76 -5.28 16.83
CA GLY A 202 -1.76 -4.52 18.07
C GLY A 202 -1.72 -3.01 17.86
N GLU A 203 -2.14 -2.26 18.88
CA GLU A 203 -2.19 -0.79 18.85
C GLU A 203 -0.80 -0.16 18.67
N VAL A 204 0.22 -0.71 19.31
CA VAL A 204 1.61 -0.22 19.20
C VAL A 204 2.15 -0.49 17.81
N GLU A 205 1.94 -1.69 17.28
CA GLU A 205 2.31 -2.06 15.92
C GLU A 205 1.63 -1.15 14.90
N GLY A 206 0.34 -0.88 15.07
CA GLY A 206 -0.43 0.01 14.20
C GLY A 206 0.08 1.44 14.22
N ALA A 207 0.30 2.02 15.42
CA ALA A 207 0.83 3.37 15.58
C ALA A 207 2.22 3.54 14.96
N MET A 208 3.13 2.58 15.23
CA MET A 208 4.49 2.61 14.68
C MET A 208 4.50 2.40 13.17
N SER A 209 3.60 1.57 12.66
CA SER A 209 3.42 1.37 11.21
C SER A 209 2.93 2.65 10.53
N GLY A 210 1.91 3.32 11.06
CA GLY A 210 1.38 4.58 10.52
C GLY A 210 2.46 5.68 10.45
N LEU A 211 3.26 5.83 11.52
CA LEU A 211 4.40 6.75 11.52
C LEU A 211 5.42 6.39 10.44
N SER A 212 5.75 5.09 10.35
CA SER A 212 6.76 4.62 9.39
C SER A 212 6.34 4.89 7.96
N VAL A 213 5.06 4.81 7.63
CA VAL A 213 4.52 5.17 6.31
C VAL A 213 4.80 6.63 5.97
N ALA A 214 4.56 7.55 6.90
CA ALA A 214 4.80 8.98 6.68
C ALA A 214 6.29 9.29 6.50
N VAL A 215 7.13 8.76 7.40
CA VAL A 215 8.59 8.97 7.35
C VAL A 215 9.19 8.31 6.10
N ALA A 216 8.78 7.07 5.76
CA ALA A 216 9.23 6.38 4.56
C ALA A 216 8.84 7.13 3.29
N GLY A 217 7.63 7.74 3.26
CA GLY A 217 7.19 8.57 2.14
C GLY A 217 8.14 9.73 1.88
N ILE A 218 8.48 10.50 2.92
CA ILE A 218 9.42 11.62 2.81
C ILE A 218 10.81 11.13 2.39
N MET A 219 11.34 10.09 3.06
CA MET A 219 12.66 9.55 2.73
C MET A 219 12.74 9.03 1.30
N THR A 220 11.71 8.33 0.84
CA THR A 220 11.65 7.80 -0.53
C THR A 220 11.60 8.93 -1.56
N ALA A 221 10.79 9.97 -1.34
CA ALA A 221 10.72 11.12 -2.23
C ALA A 221 12.08 11.85 -2.37
N VAL A 222 12.87 11.90 -1.29
CA VAL A 222 14.22 12.50 -1.32
C VAL A 222 15.26 11.58 -1.94
N LEU A 223 15.17 10.27 -1.69
CA LEU A 223 16.20 9.32 -2.13
C LEU A 223 15.97 8.77 -3.55
N CYS A 224 14.72 8.65 -4.02
CA CYS A 224 14.44 8.15 -5.36
C CYS A 224 15.16 8.92 -6.48
N PRO A 225 15.22 10.26 -6.50
CA PRO A 225 15.99 10.99 -7.50
C PRO A 225 17.47 10.61 -7.53
N LEU A 226 18.08 10.36 -6.38
CA LEU A 226 19.48 9.94 -6.30
C LEU A 226 19.70 8.52 -6.85
N PHE A 227 18.72 7.64 -6.63
CA PHE A 227 18.78 6.27 -7.14
C PHE A 227 18.41 6.18 -8.63
N SER A 228 17.59 7.11 -9.13
CA SER A 228 17.18 7.12 -10.55
C SER A 228 18.35 7.26 -11.52
N GLU A 229 19.42 7.94 -11.10
CA GLU A 229 20.62 8.15 -11.92
C GLU A 229 21.54 6.92 -12.01
N LEU A 230 21.25 5.83 -11.28
CA LEU A 230 22.12 4.64 -11.26
C LEU A 230 21.90 3.69 -12.45
N ILE A 231 20.78 3.83 -13.17
CA ILE A 231 20.48 3.09 -14.40
C ILE A 231 20.03 4.12 -15.45
N HIS A 232 20.67 4.10 -16.61
CA HIS A 232 20.38 4.98 -17.76
C HIS A 232 19.75 4.22 -18.91
#